data_47b6b1b6d091e976f0a8d4edb12bace0
#
_entry.id   47b6b1b6d091e976f0a8d4edb12bace0
#
_cell.length_a   1.000
_cell.length_b   1.000
_cell.length_c   1.000
_cell.angle_alpha   90.00
_cell.angle_beta   90.00
_cell.angle_gamma   90.00
#
_symmetry.space_group_name_H-M   'P 1'
#
loop_
_entity.id
_entity.type
_entity.pdbx_description
1 polymer ?
#
loop_
_entity_poly.entity_id
_entity_poly.type
_entity_poly.pdbx_seq_one_letter_code
_entity_poly.pdbx_strand_id
1 'polypeptide(L)'
;NKKSVTADLKSAEGVALVRRLVAEADVLVEGFRPGVMARLGLDWQAMRTINPRLIYCSITGYGQDGPLSQLAGHDYNYQCYAGISGQTVVDDSRPTSGAVPIADLGGGALTSAVGILAALVDAQRSGQGRYIDIAMADAAMALNVAALSSRAMFGGDPAPGRDILSGGLPCYNSYATADGRHLVVAAIEPKFWQAFCVAVERPDLIPRGWDMGPKRDAAVAAIAASV
;
A
#
# COMPACT_ATOMS: atom_id res chain seq x y z
N ASN A 1 -10.97 -16.86 -13.73
CA ASN A 1 -12.36 -16.38 -13.57
C ASN A 1 -12.73 -15.20 -14.48
N LYS A 2 -12.14 -15.11 -15.69
CA LYS A 2 -12.44 -14.01 -16.63
C LYS A 2 -12.73 -14.55 -18.02
N LYS A 3 -13.61 -13.89 -18.73
CA LYS A 3 -13.75 -14.05 -20.17
C LYS A 3 -12.86 -13.03 -20.86
N SER A 4 -12.31 -13.35 -22.02
CA SER A 4 -11.49 -12.44 -22.83
C SER A 4 -12.20 -12.12 -24.14
N VAL A 5 -12.03 -10.87 -24.57
CA VAL A 5 -12.48 -10.38 -25.87
C VAL A 5 -11.40 -9.48 -26.46
N THR A 6 -11.20 -9.56 -27.76
CA THR A 6 -10.27 -8.69 -28.48
C THR A 6 -11.05 -7.57 -29.16
N ALA A 7 -10.58 -6.32 -28.97
CA ALA A 7 -11.13 -5.15 -29.65
C ALA A 7 -9.99 -4.19 -30.01
N ASP A 8 -9.97 -3.73 -31.25
CA ASP A 8 -9.10 -2.63 -31.67
C ASP A 8 -9.76 -1.30 -31.29
N LEU A 9 -9.30 -0.69 -30.20
CA LEU A 9 -9.84 0.59 -29.71
C LEU A 9 -9.51 1.79 -30.60
N LYS A 10 -8.70 1.61 -31.66
CA LYS A 10 -8.47 2.63 -32.68
C LYS A 10 -9.49 2.56 -33.81
N SER A 11 -10.25 1.46 -33.92
CA SER A 11 -11.33 1.30 -34.90
C SER A 11 -12.67 1.71 -34.32
N ALA A 12 -13.57 2.18 -35.18
CA ALA A 12 -14.94 2.52 -34.79
C ALA A 12 -15.72 1.29 -34.28
N GLU A 13 -15.47 0.13 -34.87
CA GLU A 13 -16.09 -1.14 -34.49
C GLU A 13 -15.64 -1.59 -33.09
N GLY A 14 -14.35 -1.47 -32.78
CA GLY A 14 -13.82 -1.81 -31.47
C GLY A 14 -14.38 -0.91 -30.37
N VAL A 15 -14.44 0.40 -30.61
CA VAL A 15 -15.09 1.36 -29.70
C VAL A 15 -16.58 1.06 -29.53
N ALA A 16 -17.29 0.76 -30.63
CA ALA A 16 -18.71 0.38 -30.57
C ALA A 16 -18.95 -0.91 -29.78
N LEU A 17 -18.03 -1.89 -29.88
CA LEU A 17 -18.08 -3.10 -29.07
C LEU A 17 -17.98 -2.78 -27.58
N VAL A 18 -16.99 -1.97 -27.17
CA VAL A 18 -16.83 -1.58 -25.75
C VAL A 18 -18.06 -0.84 -25.24
N ARG A 19 -18.63 0.09 -26.02
CA ARG A 19 -19.85 0.81 -25.66
C ARG A 19 -21.04 -0.11 -25.43
N ARG A 20 -21.20 -1.16 -26.25
CA ARG A 20 -22.24 -2.17 -26.03
C ARG A 20 -22.03 -2.97 -24.76
N LEU A 21 -20.78 -3.35 -24.45
CA LEU A 21 -20.45 -4.04 -23.20
C LEU A 21 -20.74 -3.15 -21.98
N VAL A 22 -20.38 -1.88 -22.04
CA VAL A 22 -20.62 -0.90 -20.96
C VAL A 22 -22.13 -0.67 -20.72
N ALA A 23 -22.96 -0.74 -21.75
CA ALA A 23 -24.42 -0.57 -21.58
C ALA A 23 -25.04 -1.58 -20.60
N GLU A 24 -24.41 -2.78 -20.47
CA GLU A 24 -24.89 -3.88 -19.61
C GLU A 24 -23.97 -4.13 -18.41
N ALA A 25 -22.86 -3.39 -18.29
CA ALA A 25 -21.89 -3.59 -17.21
C ALA A 25 -22.25 -2.80 -15.95
N ASP A 26 -22.03 -3.37 -14.78
CA ASP A 26 -22.12 -2.64 -13.52
C ASP A 26 -20.85 -1.80 -13.28
N VAL A 27 -19.69 -2.27 -13.72
CA VAL A 27 -18.38 -1.67 -13.46
C VAL A 27 -17.52 -1.69 -14.72
N LEU A 28 -16.87 -0.57 -15.01
CA LEU A 28 -15.75 -0.46 -15.94
C LEU A 28 -14.48 -0.12 -15.17
N VAL A 29 -13.43 -0.90 -15.35
CA VAL A 29 -12.10 -0.63 -14.79
C VAL A 29 -11.11 -0.43 -15.94
N GLU A 30 -10.31 0.62 -15.86
CA GLU A 30 -9.25 0.89 -16.83
C GLU A 30 -7.97 1.34 -16.14
N GLY A 31 -6.82 1.14 -16.78
CA GLY A 31 -5.49 1.47 -16.28
C GLY A 31 -4.63 2.19 -17.32
N PHE A 32 -5.25 2.92 -18.24
CA PHE A 32 -4.51 3.72 -19.22
C PHE A 32 -3.97 5.01 -18.60
N ARG A 33 -3.00 5.62 -19.27
CA ARG A 33 -2.53 6.95 -18.87
C ARG A 33 -3.66 7.98 -18.97
N PRO A 34 -3.68 9.00 -18.09
CA PRO A 34 -4.69 10.05 -18.13
C PRO A 34 -4.88 10.65 -19.53
N GLY A 35 -6.14 10.81 -19.91
CA GLY A 35 -6.55 11.32 -21.23
C GLY A 35 -6.61 10.29 -22.36
N VAL A 36 -6.13 9.06 -22.19
CA VAL A 36 -6.24 8.02 -23.25
C VAL A 36 -7.69 7.66 -23.49
N MET A 37 -8.46 7.36 -22.47
CA MET A 37 -9.87 6.99 -22.60
C MET A 37 -10.70 8.13 -23.21
N ALA A 38 -10.40 9.38 -22.90
CA ALA A 38 -11.04 10.53 -23.53
C ALA A 38 -10.77 10.61 -25.03
N ARG A 39 -9.51 10.40 -25.46
CA ARG A 39 -9.18 10.35 -26.90
C ARG A 39 -9.87 9.20 -27.66
N LEU A 40 -10.19 8.13 -26.95
CA LEU A 40 -10.93 6.97 -27.50
C LEU A 40 -12.46 7.17 -27.46
N GLY A 41 -12.95 8.25 -26.84
CA GLY A 41 -14.38 8.48 -26.63
C GLY A 41 -15.02 7.47 -25.67
N LEU A 42 -14.21 6.94 -24.73
CA LEU A 42 -14.57 5.93 -23.74
C LEU A 42 -14.38 6.44 -22.30
N ASP A 43 -14.24 7.76 -22.10
CA ASP A 43 -14.11 8.37 -20.79
C ASP A 43 -15.41 8.30 -19.96
N TRP A 44 -15.30 8.65 -18.70
CA TRP A 44 -16.45 8.69 -17.79
C TRP A 44 -17.63 9.48 -18.34
N GLN A 45 -17.40 10.66 -18.93
CA GLN A 45 -18.49 11.52 -19.44
C GLN A 45 -19.25 10.84 -20.59
N ALA A 46 -18.52 10.19 -21.49
CA ALA A 46 -19.11 9.44 -22.59
C ALA A 46 -19.84 8.17 -22.10
N MET A 47 -19.23 7.44 -21.16
CA MET A 47 -19.78 6.15 -20.71
C MET A 47 -21.01 6.34 -19.81
N ARG A 48 -21.06 7.37 -18.96
CA ARG A 48 -22.23 7.66 -18.12
C ARG A 48 -23.48 8.04 -18.93
N THR A 49 -23.32 8.54 -20.14
CA THR A 49 -24.48 8.83 -21.01
C THR A 49 -25.11 7.53 -21.56
N ILE A 50 -24.32 6.47 -21.69
CA ILE A 50 -24.76 5.14 -22.14
C ILE A 50 -25.36 4.37 -20.95
N ASN A 51 -24.67 4.38 -19.83
CA ASN A 51 -25.11 3.72 -18.61
C ASN A 51 -24.97 4.65 -17.39
N PRO A 52 -26.04 5.34 -17.01
CA PRO A 52 -26.02 6.27 -15.86
C PRO A 52 -25.72 5.60 -14.50
N ARG A 53 -25.81 4.28 -14.42
CA ARG A 53 -25.54 3.51 -13.19
C ARG A 53 -24.12 2.96 -13.13
N LEU A 54 -23.33 3.12 -14.20
CA LEU A 54 -21.98 2.57 -14.32
C LEU A 54 -21.08 3.07 -13.20
N ILE A 55 -20.33 2.18 -12.57
CA ILE A 55 -19.18 2.53 -11.75
C ILE A 55 -17.95 2.52 -12.67
N TYR A 56 -17.33 3.67 -12.84
CA TYR A 56 -16.15 3.82 -13.68
C TYR A 56 -14.92 4.02 -12.80
N CYS A 57 -13.97 3.09 -12.83
CA CYS A 57 -12.76 3.15 -12.01
C CYS A 57 -11.52 3.27 -12.88
N SER A 58 -10.81 4.38 -12.76
CA SER A 58 -9.47 4.58 -13.33
C SER A 58 -8.42 4.26 -12.27
N ILE A 59 -7.44 3.41 -12.62
CA ILE A 59 -6.32 3.06 -11.74
C ILE A 59 -5.05 3.52 -12.41
N THR A 60 -4.34 4.49 -11.81
CA THR A 60 -3.09 5.03 -12.34
C THR A 60 -2.03 5.17 -11.26
N GLY A 61 -0.79 5.43 -11.65
CA GLY A 61 0.29 5.60 -10.69
C GLY A 61 0.11 6.79 -9.76
N TYR A 62 -0.35 7.92 -10.33
CA TYR A 62 -0.37 9.21 -9.64
C TYR A 62 -1.70 9.97 -9.75
N GLY A 63 -2.79 9.28 -10.13
CA GLY A 63 -4.11 9.90 -10.32
C GLY A 63 -4.29 10.52 -11.72
N GLN A 64 -5.49 11.01 -11.97
CA GLN A 64 -5.89 11.58 -13.27
C GLN A 64 -5.46 13.04 -13.44
N ASP A 65 -5.14 13.72 -12.36
CA ASP A 65 -4.71 15.12 -12.35
C ASP A 65 -3.43 15.32 -11.50
N GLY A 66 -3.01 16.59 -11.37
CA GLY A 66 -1.82 16.94 -10.61
C GLY A 66 -0.51 16.84 -11.39
N PRO A 67 0.61 17.29 -10.78
CA PRO A 67 1.90 17.47 -11.50
C PRO A 67 2.56 16.16 -11.93
N LEU A 68 2.21 15.04 -11.30
CA LEU A 68 2.81 13.74 -11.59
C LEU A 68 1.93 12.87 -12.50
N SER A 69 0.70 13.27 -12.82
CA SER A 69 -0.29 12.46 -13.52
C SER A 69 0.20 11.86 -14.85
N GLN A 70 1.08 12.56 -15.56
CA GLN A 70 1.64 12.11 -16.84
C GLN A 70 2.95 11.35 -16.72
N LEU A 71 3.50 11.20 -15.50
CA LEU A 71 4.74 10.45 -15.31
C LEU A 71 4.52 8.95 -15.45
N ALA A 72 5.52 8.29 -16.01
CA ALA A 72 5.58 6.83 -16.00
C ALA A 72 6.09 6.34 -14.64
N GLY A 73 5.61 5.17 -14.22
CA GLY A 73 6.07 4.53 -13.00
C GLY A 73 5.58 3.09 -12.92
N HIS A 74 6.16 2.37 -12.00
CA HIS A 74 5.75 1.05 -11.56
C HIS A 74 5.71 1.03 -10.03
N ASP A 75 5.24 -0.03 -9.45
CA ASP A 75 5.08 -0.23 -8.02
C ASP A 75 6.21 0.38 -7.16
N TYR A 76 7.47 0.11 -7.52
CA TYR A 76 8.62 0.61 -6.76
C TYR A 76 8.72 2.14 -6.75
N ASN A 77 8.40 2.81 -7.87
CA ASN A 77 8.36 4.27 -7.91
C ASN A 77 7.27 4.81 -6.96
N TYR A 78 6.09 4.19 -6.98
CA TYR A 78 4.96 4.58 -6.12
C TYR A 78 5.27 4.37 -4.64
N GLN A 79 5.94 3.26 -4.29
CA GLN A 79 6.44 3.02 -2.94
C GLN A 79 7.46 4.08 -2.47
N CYS A 80 8.32 4.55 -3.38
CA CYS A 80 9.27 5.62 -3.07
C CYS A 80 8.53 6.93 -2.73
N TYR A 81 7.57 7.34 -3.56
CA TYR A 81 6.75 8.53 -3.29
C TYR A 81 5.91 8.40 -2.01
N ALA A 82 5.43 7.20 -1.70
CA ALA A 82 4.70 6.89 -0.47
C ALA A 82 5.61 6.82 0.78
N GLY A 83 6.93 6.92 0.64
CA GLY A 83 7.88 6.81 1.76
C GLY A 83 8.10 5.39 2.28
N ILE A 84 7.54 4.36 1.64
CA ILE A 84 7.65 2.96 2.08
C ILE A 84 9.06 2.42 1.85
N SER A 85 9.61 2.62 0.65
CA SER A 85 10.93 2.10 0.28
C SER A 85 12.07 2.69 1.13
N GLY A 86 11.90 3.92 1.63
CA GLY A 86 12.87 4.53 2.53
C GLY A 86 12.94 3.89 3.92
N GLN A 87 11.95 3.07 4.29
CA GLN A 87 11.91 2.34 5.56
C GLN A 87 12.33 0.88 5.40
N THR A 88 12.33 0.38 4.17
CA THR A 88 12.73 -0.99 3.84
C THR A 88 14.12 -0.94 3.20
N VAL A 89 15.13 -1.36 3.92
CA VAL A 89 16.52 -1.31 3.44
C VAL A 89 17.15 -2.69 3.52
N VAL A 90 18.10 -2.91 2.63
CA VAL A 90 19.04 -4.03 2.65
C VAL A 90 20.44 -3.49 2.91
N ASP A 91 21.45 -4.27 2.67
CA ASP A 91 22.85 -3.91 2.86
C ASP A 91 23.15 -2.46 2.44
N ASP A 92 24.05 -1.80 3.16
CA ASP A 92 24.49 -0.42 2.92
C ASP A 92 23.38 0.65 2.95
N SER A 93 22.29 0.37 3.65
CA SER A 93 21.13 1.27 3.74
C SER A 93 20.45 1.55 2.39
N ARG A 94 20.62 0.66 1.40
CA ARG A 94 19.98 0.76 0.10
C ARG A 94 18.47 0.49 0.21
N PRO A 95 17.60 1.41 -0.20
CA PRO A 95 16.16 1.19 -0.24
C PRO A 95 15.78 0.00 -1.12
N THR A 96 14.74 -0.73 -0.73
CA THR A 96 14.18 -1.84 -1.52
C THR A 96 12.66 -1.79 -1.50
N SER A 97 12.02 -2.39 -2.50
CA SER A 97 10.56 -2.51 -2.57
C SER A 97 9.98 -3.63 -1.68
N GLY A 98 10.84 -4.45 -1.08
CA GLY A 98 10.37 -5.69 -0.47
C GLY A 98 9.88 -6.71 -1.50
N ALA A 99 9.33 -7.83 -1.03
CA ALA A 99 8.89 -8.94 -1.87
C ALA A 99 7.46 -8.78 -2.42
N VAL A 100 6.67 -7.87 -1.86
CA VAL A 100 5.27 -7.65 -2.23
C VAL A 100 5.13 -6.30 -2.91
N PRO A 101 4.56 -6.22 -4.13
CA PRO A 101 4.27 -4.95 -4.79
C PRO A 101 3.07 -4.27 -4.10
N ILE A 102 3.36 -3.62 -2.97
CA ILE A 102 2.32 -3.10 -2.06
C ILE A 102 1.55 -1.93 -2.66
N ALA A 103 2.18 -1.13 -3.52
CA ALA A 103 1.51 -0.01 -4.17
C ALA A 103 0.53 -0.51 -5.24
N ASP A 104 0.91 -1.52 -6.03
CA ASP A 104 0.03 -2.11 -7.05
C ASP A 104 -1.11 -2.91 -6.40
N LEU A 105 -0.81 -3.77 -5.42
CA LEU A 105 -1.79 -4.66 -4.81
C LEU A 105 -2.62 -3.94 -3.74
N GLY A 106 -1.99 -3.31 -2.76
CA GLY A 106 -2.67 -2.60 -1.69
C GLY A 106 -3.23 -1.27 -2.16
N GLY A 107 -2.36 -0.42 -2.74
CA GLY A 107 -2.74 0.90 -3.25
C GLY A 107 -3.67 0.83 -4.45
N GLY A 108 -3.36 0.02 -5.44
CA GLY A 108 -4.16 -0.13 -6.66
C GLY A 108 -5.34 -1.08 -6.48
N ALA A 109 -5.09 -2.39 -6.42
CA ALA A 109 -6.14 -3.39 -6.54
C ALA A 109 -7.12 -3.39 -5.36
N LEU A 110 -6.63 -3.44 -4.11
CA LEU A 110 -7.51 -3.50 -2.93
C LEU A 110 -8.26 -2.18 -2.71
N THR A 111 -7.60 -1.04 -2.88
CA THR A 111 -8.26 0.27 -2.73
C THR A 111 -9.32 0.47 -3.80
N SER A 112 -9.07 0.05 -5.05
CA SER A 112 -10.08 0.04 -6.12
C SER A 112 -11.26 -0.84 -5.77
N ALA A 113 -11.02 -2.05 -5.27
CA ALA A 113 -12.08 -2.97 -4.89
C ALA A 113 -12.98 -2.36 -3.79
N VAL A 114 -12.40 -1.72 -2.76
CA VAL A 114 -13.14 -1.03 -1.71
C VAL A 114 -13.99 0.13 -2.30
N GLY A 115 -13.37 0.97 -3.13
CA GLY A 115 -14.06 2.10 -3.78
C GLY A 115 -15.21 1.63 -4.67
N ILE A 116 -14.99 0.60 -5.49
CA ILE A 116 -16.01 -0.01 -6.37
C ILE A 116 -17.17 -0.58 -5.55
N LEU A 117 -16.89 -1.35 -4.49
CA LEU A 117 -17.92 -1.93 -3.64
C LEU A 117 -18.75 -0.85 -2.94
N ALA A 118 -18.12 0.19 -2.42
CA ALA A 118 -18.82 1.32 -1.81
C ALA A 118 -19.72 2.04 -2.83
N ALA A 119 -19.22 2.27 -4.04
CA ALA A 119 -19.98 2.90 -5.12
C ALA A 119 -21.14 2.03 -5.61
N LEU A 120 -20.98 0.71 -5.67
CA LEU A 120 -22.06 -0.22 -6.02
C LEU A 120 -23.18 -0.18 -4.98
N VAL A 121 -22.85 -0.15 -3.68
CA VAL A 121 -23.86 0.01 -2.61
C VAL A 121 -24.61 1.35 -2.72
N ASP A 122 -23.90 2.43 -3.03
CA ASP A 122 -24.54 3.72 -3.28
C ASP A 122 -25.42 3.68 -4.53
N ALA A 123 -24.96 3.12 -5.63
CA ALA A 123 -25.72 3.03 -6.88
C ALA A 123 -27.00 2.18 -6.76
N GLN A 124 -27.01 1.17 -5.87
CA GLN A 124 -28.24 0.41 -5.57
C GLN A 124 -29.32 1.29 -4.93
N ARG A 125 -28.93 2.29 -4.15
CA ARG A 125 -29.85 3.20 -3.43
C ARG A 125 -30.20 4.42 -4.26
N SER A 126 -29.21 5.03 -4.90
CA SER A 126 -29.35 6.30 -5.63
C SER A 126 -29.78 6.12 -7.08
N GLY A 127 -29.56 4.95 -7.67
CA GLY A 127 -29.71 4.71 -9.10
C GLY A 127 -28.62 5.39 -9.95
N GLN A 128 -27.60 5.98 -9.34
CA GLN A 128 -26.55 6.75 -10.01
C GLN A 128 -25.18 6.07 -9.90
N GLY A 129 -24.46 6.01 -11.01
CA GLY A 129 -23.08 5.57 -11.04
C GLY A 129 -22.10 6.57 -10.43
N ARG A 130 -20.85 6.15 -10.30
CA ARG A 130 -19.76 6.97 -9.75
C ARG A 130 -18.49 6.84 -10.59
N TYR A 131 -17.74 7.93 -10.66
CA TYR A 131 -16.35 7.91 -11.11
C TYR A 131 -15.43 7.74 -9.90
N ILE A 132 -14.47 6.85 -10.03
CA ILE A 132 -13.45 6.55 -9.01
C ILE A 132 -12.09 6.75 -9.67
N ASP A 133 -11.29 7.63 -9.11
CA ASP A 133 -9.89 7.84 -9.49
C ASP A 133 -9.00 7.26 -8.40
N ILE A 134 -8.18 6.28 -8.75
CA ILE A 134 -7.24 5.63 -7.84
C ILE A 134 -5.82 5.99 -8.27
N ALA A 135 -5.15 6.77 -7.42
CA ALA A 135 -3.72 7.02 -7.48
C ALA A 135 -2.99 5.99 -6.61
N MET A 136 -2.25 5.07 -7.22
CA MET A 136 -1.56 3.99 -6.47
C MET A 136 -0.56 4.55 -5.45
N ALA A 137 0.13 5.65 -5.77
CA ALA A 137 1.07 6.30 -4.86
C ALA A 137 0.37 6.88 -3.62
N ASP A 138 -0.77 7.56 -3.81
CA ASP A 138 -1.54 8.16 -2.70
C ASP A 138 -2.14 7.09 -1.79
N ALA A 139 -2.71 6.04 -2.40
CA ALA A 139 -3.27 4.92 -1.66
C ALA A 139 -2.18 4.12 -0.92
N ALA A 140 -0.99 3.95 -1.50
CA ALA A 140 0.16 3.37 -0.81
C ALA A 140 0.63 4.24 0.36
N MET A 141 0.61 5.57 0.20
CA MET A 141 0.91 6.51 1.29
C MET A 141 -0.11 6.37 2.45
N ALA A 142 -1.39 6.19 2.14
CA ALA A 142 -2.40 5.93 3.17
C ALA A 142 -2.16 4.62 3.94
N LEU A 143 -1.60 3.59 3.28
CA LEU A 143 -1.20 2.35 3.94
C LEU A 143 0.04 2.54 4.84
N ASN A 144 0.86 3.56 4.59
CA ASN A 144 2.04 3.91 5.39
C ASN A 144 1.69 4.77 6.63
N VAL A 145 0.46 4.73 7.10
CA VAL A 145 -0.07 5.57 8.18
C VAL A 145 0.75 5.47 9.48
N ALA A 146 1.29 4.30 9.81
CA ALA A 146 2.07 4.10 11.04
C ALA A 146 3.31 4.99 11.05
N ALA A 147 4.11 4.99 9.97
CA ALA A 147 5.30 5.81 9.87
C ALA A 147 4.98 7.31 9.78
N LEU A 148 3.93 7.69 9.05
CA LEU A 148 3.47 9.08 8.99
C LEU A 148 3.03 9.58 10.37
N SER A 149 2.35 8.75 11.15
CA SER A 149 1.94 9.06 12.52
C SER A 149 3.14 9.15 13.46
N SER A 150 4.10 8.25 13.33
CA SER A 150 5.36 8.25 14.08
C SER A 150 6.13 9.55 13.83
N ARG A 151 6.29 9.95 12.58
CA ARG A 151 6.91 11.22 12.19
C ARG A 151 6.18 12.42 12.81
N ALA A 152 4.86 12.44 12.74
CA ALA A 152 4.06 13.54 13.29
C ALA A 152 4.17 13.63 14.83
N MET A 153 4.28 12.47 15.50
CA MET A 153 4.34 12.38 16.97
C MET A 153 5.73 12.72 17.51
N PHE A 154 6.79 12.25 16.86
CA PHE A 154 8.16 12.33 17.38
C PHE A 154 9.04 13.40 16.68
N GLY A 155 8.52 14.06 15.64
CA GLY A 155 9.18 15.22 15.02
C GLY A 155 10.39 14.90 14.15
N GLY A 156 10.43 13.74 13.51
CA GLY A 156 11.53 13.37 12.60
C GLY A 156 11.26 12.10 11.83
N ASP A 157 12.09 11.84 10.81
CA ASP A 157 12.05 10.56 10.09
C ASP A 157 12.89 9.55 10.87
N PRO A 158 12.30 8.44 11.37
CA PRO A 158 13.09 7.37 11.93
C PRO A 158 14.02 6.79 10.87
N ALA A 159 15.22 6.43 11.27
CA ALA A 159 16.10 5.66 10.39
C ALA A 159 15.40 4.33 10.01
N PRO A 160 15.70 3.76 8.85
CA PRO A 160 15.14 2.48 8.43
C PRO A 160 15.31 1.40 9.51
N GLY A 161 14.25 0.64 9.79
CA GLY A 161 14.25 -0.36 10.85
C GLY A 161 14.28 0.22 12.27
N ARG A 162 13.99 1.51 12.44
CA ARG A 162 14.02 2.21 13.75
C ARG A 162 12.67 2.79 14.15
N ASP A 163 11.63 2.60 13.36
CA ASP A 163 10.29 2.97 13.78
C ASP A 163 9.71 1.92 14.75
N ILE A 164 8.71 2.32 15.51
CA ILE A 164 8.08 1.52 16.59
C ILE A 164 7.71 0.12 16.11
N LEU A 165 7.13 0.01 14.92
CA LEU A 165 6.68 -1.26 14.34
C LEU A 165 7.65 -1.86 13.30
N SER A 166 8.86 -1.36 13.21
CA SER A 166 9.87 -1.85 12.25
C SER A 166 11.25 -2.12 12.88
N GLY A 167 11.28 -2.43 14.18
CA GLY A 167 12.52 -2.76 14.88
C GLY A 167 13.05 -1.64 15.78
N GLY A 168 12.32 -0.53 15.93
CA GLY A 168 12.70 0.60 16.81
C GLY A 168 12.61 0.30 18.30
N LEU A 169 11.94 -0.79 18.68
CA LEU A 169 11.78 -1.21 20.08
C LEU A 169 12.44 -2.58 20.34
N PRO A 170 12.99 -2.83 21.54
CA PRO A 170 13.44 -4.17 21.92
C PRO A 170 12.32 -5.21 21.88
N CYS A 171 11.11 -4.86 22.31
CA CYS A 171 9.97 -5.77 22.32
C CYS A 171 9.35 -6.01 20.92
N TYR A 172 9.77 -5.27 19.89
CA TYR A 172 9.30 -5.43 18.52
C TYR A 172 10.48 -5.37 17.56
N ASN A 173 11.16 -6.52 17.38
CA ASN A 173 12.41 -6.59 16.65
C ASN A 173 12.70 -8.00 16.12
N SER A 174 13.71 -8.13 15.26
CA SER A 174 14.29 -9.42 14.91
C SER A 174 15.70 -9.54 15.49
N TYR A 175 16.04 -10.74 15.93
CA TYR A 175 17.29 -11.06 16.59
C TYR A 175 17.98 -12.23 15.84
N ALA A 176 19.25 -12.08 15.53
CA ALA A 176 20.05 -13.19 15.04
C ALA A 176 20.26 -14.19 16.17
N THR A 177 20.06 -15.48 15.89
CA THR A 177 20.26 -16.57 16.83
C THR A 177 21.63 -17.23 16.64
N ALA A 178 22.10 -17.92 17.67
CA ALA A 178 23.43 -18.57 17.66
C ALA A 178 23.61 -19.59 16.53
N ASP A 179 22.51 -20.15 16.00
CA ASP A 179 22.53 -21.10 14.88
C ASP A 179 22.45 -20.43 13.50
N GLY A 180 22.58 -19.09 13.43
CA GLY A 180 22.61 -18.32 12.19
C GLY A 180 21.22 -18.05 11.59
N ARG A 181 20.14 -18.34 12.33
CA ARG A 181 18.77 -17.99 11.95
C ARG A 181 18.33 -16.67 12.59
N HIS A 182 17.06 -16.33 12.46
CA HIS A 182 16.49 -15.15 13.05
C HIS A 182 15.24 -15.50 13.85
N LEU A 183 15.14 -14.92 15.05
CA LEU A 183 13.95 -14.92 15.88
C LEU A 183 13.25 -13.56 15.76
N VAL A 184 11.95 -13.56 15.46
CA VAL A 184 11.14 -12.34 15.47
C VAL A 184 10.36 -12.27 16.79
N VAL A 185 10.52 -11.15 17.46
CA VAL A 185 9.80 -10.82 18.70
C VAL A 185 8.83 -9.69 18.41
N ALA A 186 7.53 -9.90 18.65
CA ALA A 186 6.46 -8.93 18.51
C ALA A 186 5.62 -8.94 19.79
N ALA A 187 6.22 -8.49 20.88
CA ALA A 187 5.72 -8.61 22.26
C ALA A 187 5.48 -7.22 22.88
N ILE A 188 4.61 -6.42 22.21
CA ILE A 188 4.32 -5.03 22.60
C ILE A 188 3.66 -4.96 23.98
N GLU A 189 2.79 -5.93 24.30
CA GLU A 189 2.12 -5.97 25.59
C GLU A 189 3.07 -6.43 26.68
N PRO A 190 3.08 -5.75 27.85
CA PRO A 190 4.04 -6.02 28.93
C PRO A 190 4.14 -7.48 29.36
N LYS A 191 2.99 -8.19 29.39
CA LYS A 191 2.94 -9.60 29.78
C LYS A 191 3.69 -10.51 28.82
N PHE A 192 3.65 -10.22 27.52
CA PHE A 192 4.32 -11.02 26.50
C PHE A 192 5.83 -10.72 26.49
N TRP A 193 6.19 -9.46 26.63
CA TRP A 193 7.58 -9.07 26.77
C TRP A 193 8.24 -9.68 28.03
N GLN A 194 7.53 -9.65 29.17
CA GLN A 194 7.98 -10.29 30.39
C GLN A 194 8.19 -11.80 30.20
N ALA A 195 7.21 -12.49 29.57
CA ALA A 195 7.32 -13.92 29.31
C ALA A 195 8.52 -14.24 28.42
N PHE A 196 8.76 -13.43 27.38
CA PHE A 196 9.93 -13.56 26.52
C PHE A 196 11.23 -13.37 27.30
N CYS A 197 11.37 -12.29 28.08
CA CYS A 197 12.57 -12.01 28.89
C CYS A 197 12.87 -13.14 29.89
N VAL A 198 11.85 -13.72 30.50
CA VAL A 198 12.02 -14.88 31.39
C VAL A 198 12.49 -16.11 30.59
N ALA A 199 11.92 -16.36 29.42
CA ALA A 199 12.27 -17.52 28.60
C ALA A 199 13.73 -17.49 28.09
N VAL A 200 14.26 -16.30 27.84
CA VAL A 200 15.67 -16.09 27.43
C VAL A 200 16.60 -15.81 28.62
N GLU A 201 16.14 -16.05 29.85
CA GLU A 201 16.89 -15.89 31.08
C GLU A 201 17.41 -14.46 31.33
N ARG A 202 16.66 -13.47 30.85
CA ARG A 202 17.01 -12.03 30.96
C ARG A 202 15.88 -11.21 31.62
N PRO A 203 15.47 -11.55 32.86
CA PRO A 203 14.43 -10.79 33.56
C PRO A 203 14.84 -9.34 33.85
N ASP A 204 16.14 -9.02 33.84
CA ASP A 204 16.68 -7.67 33.97
C ASP A 204 16.23 -6.73 32.82
N LEU A 205 15.82 -7.28 31.65
CA LEU A 205 15.37 -6.51 30.50
C LEU A 205 13.85 -6.25 30.49
N ILE A 206 13.08 -6.80 31.43
CA ILE A 206 11.64 -6.55 31.51
C ILE A 206 11.27 -5.06 31.46
N PRO A 207 11.92 -4.15 32.21
CA PRO A 207 11.57 -2.72 32.16
C PRO A 207 12.05 -2.02 30.89
N ARG A 208 12.75 -2.70 30.00
CA ARG A 208 13.46 -2.12 28.86
C ARG A 208 12.80 -2.36 27.49
N GLY A 209 11.62 -2.98 27.46
CA GLY A 209 10.96 -3.34 26.21
C GLY A 209 10.61 -2.15 25.31
N TRP A 210 10.43 -0.97 25.90
CA TRP A 210 10.08 0.27 25.20
C TRP A 210 11.23 1.30 25.17
N ASP A 211 12.45 0.89 25.46
CA ASP A 211 13.61 1.76 25.35
C ASP A 211 13.81 2.23 23.89
N MET A 212 14.23 3.48 23.74
CA MET A 212 14.55 4.10 22.46
C MET A 212 15.99 4.61 22.45
N GLY A 213 16.53 4.93 21.28
CA GLY A 213 17.88 5.47 21.11
C GLY A 213 18.97 4.56 21.68
N PRO A 214 20.04 5.10 22.30
CA PRO A 214 21.16 4.30 22.79
C PRO A 214 20.77 3.24 23.85
N LYS A 215 19.72 3.50 24.63
CA LYS A 215 19.20 2.51 25.60
C LYS A 215 18.60 1.30 24.88
N ARG A 216 17.86 1.54 23.81
CA ARG A 216 17.33 0.49 22.93
C ARG A 216 18.46 -0.38 22.38
N ASP A 217 19.52 0.23 21.86
CA ASP A 217 20.62 -0.51 21.24
C ASP A 217 21.33 -1.41 22.26
N ALA A 218 21.51 -0.95 23.47
CA ALA A 218 22.07 -1.77 24.56
C ALA A 218 21.14 -2.94 24.95
N ALA A 219 19.81 -2.73 24.97
CA ALA A 219 18.86 -3.81 25.27
C ALA A 219 18.81 -4.84 24.14
N VAL A 220 18.81 -4.39 22.89
CA VAL A 220 18.83 -5.27 21.69
C VAL A 220 20.11 -6.11 21.66
N ALA A 221 21.27 -5.51 21.89
CA ALA A 221 22.54 -6.24 21.96
C ALA A 221 22.54 -7.30 23.09
N ALA A 222 21.95 -6.96 24.24
CA ALA A 222 21.86 -7.87 25.37
C ALA A 222 20.95 -9.08 25.10
N ILE A 223 19.85 -8.90 24.35
CA ILE A 223 18.98 -10.01 23.93
C ILE A 223 19.67 -10.86 22.86
N ALA A 224 20.26 -10.22 21.83
CA ALA A 224 20.96 -10.94 20.76
C ALA A 224 22.07 -11.84 21.30
N ALA A 225 22.69 -11.50 22.43
CA ALA A 225 23.69 -12.35 23.08
C ALA A 225 23.09 -13.52 23.89
N SER A 226 21.76 -13.61 24.01
CA SER A 226 21.05 -14.60 24.83
C SER A 226 20.21 -15.60 24.00
N VAL A 227 20.17 -15.42 22.65
CA VAL A 227 19.31 -16.23 21.75
C VAL A 227 20.09 -16.92 20.60
#